data_c7ef0e0d64668c60b1aed3abdd6289ce
#
_entry.id   c7ef0e0d64668c60b1aed3abdd6289ce
#
_cell.length_a   1.000
_cell.length_b   1.000
_cell.length_c   1.000
_cell.angle_alpha   90.00
_cell.angle_beta   90.00
_cell.angle_gamma   90.00
#
_symmetry.space_group_name_H-M   'P 1'
#
loop_
_entity.id
_entity.type
_entity.pdbx_description
1 polymer ?
#
loop_
_entity_poly.entity_id
_entity_poly.type
_entity_poly.pdbx_seq_one_letter_code
_entity_poly.pdbx_strand_id
1 'polypeptide(L)'
;WLRKPTARLSAYVLLIQKRRGKFLRRWLGLDFSRYFSCCLREGCPTQTTLTLLQKLPKKPFLKLMSWHVEQALLAGESLETALGTEYLDPSLMQLMRTASRSGQVQPLLESYVEVRQGQLFDQLRWAARGLQLFAYGTIAAMILIVYQILLLPLSIMSQM
;
A
#
# COMPACT_ATOMS: atom_id res chain seq x y z
N TRP A 1 -23.12 -4.84 10.68
CA TRP A 1 -22.12 -4.27 11.60
C TRP A 1 -21.06 -3.42 10.89
N LEU A 2 -20.67 -3.76 9.70
CA LEU A 2 -19.64 -3.06 8.88
C LEU A 2 -20.16 -1.78 8.18
N ARG A 3 -21.38 -1.38 8.42
CA ARG A 3 -22.03 -0.24 7.71
C ARG A 3 -21.81 1.12 8.39
N LYS A 4 -21.29 1.15 9.62
CA LYS A 4 -20.96 2.43 10.32
C LYS A 4 -19.55 2.88 9.91
N PRO A 5 -19.35 4.13 9.49
CA PRO A 5 -18.05 4.65 9.04
C PRO A 5 -16.98 4.56 10.13
N THR A 6 -17.34 4.68 11.39
CA THR A 6 -16.46 4.53 12.55
C THR A 6 -15.93 3.10 12.75
N ALA A 7 -16.76 2.07 12.48
CA ALA A 7 -16.34 0.67 12.58
C ALA A 7 -15.36 0.26 11.46
N ARG A 8 -15.47 0.86 10.28
CA ARG A 8 -14.49 0.66 9.20
C ARG A 8 -13.14 1.29 9.53
N LEU A 9 -13.14 2.47 10.14
CA LEU A 9 -11.91 3.15 10.57
C LEU A 9 -11.18 2.37 11.66
N SER A 10 -11.91 1.84 12.66
CA SER A 10 -11.31 0.99 13.71
C SER A 10 -10.75 -0.32 13.15
N ALA A 11 -11.43 -0.93 12.17
CA ALA A 11 -10.92 -2.12 11.48
C ALA A 11 -9.64 -1.83 10.68
N TYR A 12 -9.54 -0.68 10.01
CA TYR A 12 -8.31 -0.25 9.34
C TYR A 12 -7.17 0.00 10.32
N VAL A 13 -7.43 0.66 11.44
CA VAL A 13 -6.43 0.90 12.50
C VAL A 13 -5.93 -0.42 13.08
N LEU A 14 -6.82 -1.37 13.37
CA LEU A 14 -6.47 -2.71 13.87
C LEU A 14 -5.67 -3.53 12.83
N LEU A 15 -5.99 -3.41 11.54
CA LEU A 15 -5.24 -4.06 10.46
C LEU A 15 -3.83 -3.47 10.29
N ILE A 16 -3.67 -2.18 10.52
CA ILE A 16 -2.36 -1.49 10.49
C ILE A 16 -1.50 -1.93 11.69
N GLN A 17 -2.11 -2.14 12.85
CA GLN A 17 -1.42 -2.53 14.08
C GLN A 17 -0.98 -4.01 14.07
N LYS A 18 -1.69 -4.88 13.36
CA LYS A 18 -1.33 -6.30 13.22
C LYS A 18 -0.19 -6.44 12.18
N ARG A 19 0.81 -7.27 12.46
CA ARG A 19 2.10 -7.55 11.77
C ARG A 19 2.18 -7.44 10.22
N ARG A 20 1.05 -7.36 9.51
CA ARG A 20 0.94 -7.04 8.07
C ARG A 20 0.98 -5.54 7.76
N GLY A 21 1.06 -4.68 8.79
CA GLY A 21 0.96 -3.23 8.68
C GLY A 21 2.07 -2.54 7.88
N LYS A 22 3.26 -3.14 7.71
CA LYS A 22 4.35 -2.51 6.96
C LYS A 22 4.02 -2.30 5.48
N PHE A 23 3.41 -3.29 4.83
CA PHE A 23 2.98 -3.18 3.44
C PHE A 23 1.82 -2.17 3.29
N LEU A 24 0.85 -2.26 4.18
CA LEU A 24 -0.30 -1.36 4.19
C LEU A 24 0.11 0.10 4.45
N ARG A 25 1.02 0.34 5.40
CA ARG A 25 1.58 1.69 5.67
C ARG A 25 2.29 2.26 4.44
N ARG A 26 3.09 1.46 3.75
CA ARG A 26 3.76 1.88 2.51
C ARG A 26 2.76 2.22 1.42
N TRP A 27 1.75 1.38 1.24
CA TRP A 27 0.72 1.58 0.23
C TRP A 27 -0.12 2.83 0.51
N LEU A 28 -0.51 3.02 1.77
CA LEU A 28 -1.28 4.20 2.21
C LEU A 28 -0.46 5.49 2.12
N GLY A 29 0.83 5.42 2.48
CA GLY A 29 1.75 6.55 2.33
C GLY A 29 1.95 6.93 0.87
N LEU A 30 2.08 5.95 -0.04
CA LEU A 30 2.16 6.18 -1.46
C LEU A 30 0.87 6.81 -2.02
N ASP A 31 -0.29 6.28 -1.62
CA ASP A 31 -1.59 6.78 -2.07
C ASP A 31 -1.78 8.25 -1.63
N PHE A 32 -1.45 8.56 -0.38
CA PHE A 32 -1.45 9.94 0.13
C PHE A 32 -0.50 10.84 -0.64
N SER A 33 0.76 10.43 -0.79
CA SER A 33 1.78 11.23 -1.49
C SER A 33 1.41 11.52 -2.93
N ARG A 34 0.81 10.54 -3.62
CA ARG A 34 0.36 10.67 -5.01
C ARG A 34 -0.72 11.73 -5.17
N TYR A 35 -1.75 11.71 -4.33
CA TYR A 35 -2.81 12.73 -4.40
C TYR A 35 -2.31 14.09 -3.96
N PHE A 36 -1.47 14.12 -2.93
CA PHE A 36 -0.90 15.34 -2.40
C PHE A 36 0.04 16.02 -3.42
N SER A 37 0.94 15.27 -4.06
CA SER A 37 1.82 15.80 -5.10
C SER A 37 1.05 16.29 -6.33
N CYS A 38 -0.03 15.58 -6.72
CA CYS A 38 -0.87 15.98 -7.82
C CYS A 38 -1.52 17.36 -7.57
N CYS A 39 -2.05 17.57 -6.39
CA CYS A 39 -2.66 18.87 -6.02
C CYS A 39 -1.63 20.00 -5.92
N LEU A 40 -0.43 19.72 -5.39
CA LEU A 40 0.65 20.69 -5.36
C LEU A 40 1.12 21.08 -6.76
N ARG A 41 1.18 20.13 -7.68
CA ARG A 41 1.54 20.38 -9.08
C ARG A 41 0.56 21.31 -9.77
N GLU A 42 -0.72 21.23 -9.45
CA GLU A 42 -1.75 22.15 -9.95
C GLU A 42 -1.74 23.50 -9.21
N GLY A 43 -0.75 23.76 -8.36
CA GLY A 43 -0.60 25.03 -7.64
C GLY A 43 -1.56 25.20 -6.47
N CYS A 44 -2.23 24.15 -6.01
CA CYS A 44 -3.12 24.24 -4.88
C CYS A 44 -2.34 24.46 -3.57
N PRO A 45 -2.72 25.42 -2.73
CA PRO A 45 -2.11 25.60 -1.40
C PRO A 45 -2.37 24.36 -0.53
N THR A 46 -1.46 24.07 0.39
CA THR A 46 -1.49 22.88 1.26
C THR A 46 -2.83 22.70 1.98
N GLN A 47 -3.41 23.80 2.51
CA GLN A 47 -4.71 23.74 3.19
C GLN A 47 -5.84 23.28 2.24
N THR A 48 -5.91 23.87 1.05
CA THR A 48 -6.90 23.52 0.03
C THR A 48 -6.72 22.07 -0.39
N THR A 49 -5.47 21.60 -0.55
CA THR A 49 -5.15 20.21 -0.86
C THR A 49 -5.70 19.25 0.19
N LEU A 50 -5.47 19.53 1.48
CA LEU A 50 -5.98 18.69 2.57
C LEU A 50 -7.50 18.66 2.60
N THR A 51 -8.17 19.79 2.40
CA THR A 51 -9.63 19.87 2.33
C THR A 51 -10.19 19.08 1.14
N LEU A 52 -9.53 19.11 -0.03
CA LEU A 52 -9.90 18.32 -1.20
C LEU A 52 -9.75 16.80 -0.92
N LEU A 53 -8.65 16.40 -0.28
CA LEU A 53 -8.42 14.99 0.09
C LEU A 53 -9.47 14.46 1.06
N GLN A 54 -9.98 15.29 1.96
CA GLN A 54 -11.07 14.92 2.88
C GLN A 54 -12.40 14.68 2.17
N LYS A 55 -12.64 15.32 1.03
CA LYS A 55 -13.87 15.18 0.24
C LYS A 55 -13.89 13.95 -0.65
N LEU A 56 -12.78 13.19 -0.78
CA LEU A 56 -12.71 12.00 -1.61
C LEU A 56 -13.62 10.87 -1.10
N PRO A 57 -14.67 10.48 -1.87
CA PRO A 57 -15.77 9.66 -1.33
C PRO A 57 -15.40 8.19 -1.08
N LYS A 58 -14.35 7.68 -1.71
CA LYS A 58 -14.00 6.24 -1.68
C LYS A 58 -12.75 5.91 -0.87
N LYS A 59 -12.14 6.89 -0.18
CA LYS A 59 -10.84 6.74 0.48
C LYS A 59 -10.89 7.17 1.96
N PRO A 60 -11.48 6.36 2.85
CA PRO A 60 -11.68 6.73 4.26
C PRO A 60 -10.37 6.99 5.00
N PHE A 61 -9.27 6.32 4.62
CA PHE A 61 -7.97 6.56 5.21
C PHE A 61 -7.40 7.94 4.84
N LEU A 62 -7.47 8.32 3.56
CA LEU A 62 -7.02 9.65 3.13
C LEU A 62 -7.80 10.76 3.84
N LYS A 63 -9.10 10.59 4.01
CA LYS A 63 -9.94 11.52 4.75
C LYS A 63 -9.48 11.68 6.20
N LEU A 64 -9.25 10.56 6.90
CA LEU A 64 -8.78 10.57 8.29
C LEU A 64 -7.41 11.23 8.40
N MET A 65 -6.49 10.85 7.52
CA MET A 65 -5.12 11.35 7.54
C MET A 65 -5.06 12.83 7.22
N SER A 66 -5.78 13.29 6.19
CA SER A 66 -5.84 14.70 5.84
C SER A 66 -6.46 15.55 6.94
N TRP A 67 -7.49 15.04 7.61
CA TRP A 67 -8.09 15.71 8.76
C TRP A 67 -7.08 15.82 9.92
N HIS A 68 -6.36 14.75 10.22
CA HIS A 68 -5.36 14.74 11.29
C HIS A 68 -4.22 15.73 11.02
N VAL A 69 -3.72 15.73 9.79
CA VAL A 69 -2.67 16.68 9.36
C VAL A 69 -3.19 18.13 9.41
N GLU A 70 -4.41 18.38 8.98
CA GLU A 70 -5.02 19.71 9.05
C GLU A 70 -5.13 20.22 10.48
N GLN A 71 -5.60 19.38 11.44
CA GLN A 71 -5.67 19.73 12.85
C GLN A 71 -4.31 20.05 13.46
N ALA A 72 -3.28 19.27 13.12
CA ALA A 72 -1.92 19.52 13.57
C ALA A 72 -1.35 20.84 13.02
N LEU A 73 -1.61 21.15 11.74
CA LEU A 73 -1.23 22.43 11.14
C LEU A 73 -1.96 23.62 11.78
N LEU A 74 -3.25 23.46 12.10
CA LEU A 74 -4.02 24.50 12.81
C LEU A 74 -3.53 24.71 14.25
N ALA A 75 -2.97 23.67 14.88
CA ALA A 75 -2.30 23.76 16.17
C ALA A 75 -0.90 24.41 16.09
N GLY A 76 -0.44 24.79 14.89
CA GLY A 76 0.87 25.42 14.67
C GLY A 76 2.02 24.42 14.50
N GLU A 77 1.74 23.12 14.36
CA GLU A 77 2.77 22.12 14.10
C GLU A 77 3.29 22.24 12.67
N SER A 78 4.56 21.87 12.47
CA SER A 78 5.11 21.80 11.12
C SER A 78 4.50 20.65 10.33
N LEU A 79 4.44 20.78 9.00
CA LEU A 79 3.94 19.74 8.12
C LEU A 79 4.69 18.40 8.31
N GLU A 80 5.98 18.46 8.60
CA GLU A 80 6.80 17.27 8.87
C GLU A 80 6.36 16.57 10.17
N THR A 81 6.04 17.30 11.22
CA THR A 81 5.56 16.78 12.49
C THR A 81 4.14 16.21 12.35
N ALA A 82 3.28 16.94 11.65
CA ALA A 82 1.90 16.55 11.37
C ALA A 82 1.81 15.24 10.55
N LEU A 83 2.74 15.01 9.63
CA LEU A 83 2.88 13.76 8.88
C LEU A 83 3.61 12.66 9.65
N GLY A 84 4.27 12.99 10.77
CA GLY A 84 5.02 12.08 11.64
C GLY A 84 4.19 11.08 12.42
N THR A 85 3.05 10.69 11.90
CA THR A 85 2.15 9.72 12.54
C THR A 85 2.63 8.28 12.34
N GLU A 86 2.31 7.41 13.29
CA GLU A 86 2.60 5.96 13.21
C GLU A 86 1.97 5.28 11.99
N TYR A 87 1.10 5.96 11.26
CA TYR A 87 0.34 5.42 10.13
C TYR A 87 1.07 5.54 8.79
N LEU A 88 2.09 6.39 8.70
CA LEU A 88 2.86 6.61 7.48
C LEU A 88 4.22 5.91 7.52
N ASP A 89 4.79 5.72 6.33
CA ASP A 89 6.14 5.15 6.18
C ASP A 89 7.19 6.15 6.72
N PRO A 90 8.11 5.73 7.59
CA PRO A 90 9.22 6.56 8.09
C PRO A 90 10.04 7.24 7.00
N SER A 91 10.15 6.59 5.83
CA SER A 91 10.86 7.17 4.67
C SER A 91 10.17 8.41 4.11
N LEU A 92 8.84 8.46 4.15
CA LEU A 92 8.09 9.64 3.74
C LEU A 92 8.33 10.80 4.70
N MET A 93 8.41 10.52 6.00
CA MET A 93 8.71 11.52 7.01
C MET A 93 10.12 12.13 6.81
N GLN A 94 11.13 11.28 6.59
CA GLN A 94 12.48 11.77 6.29
C GLN A 94 12.53 12.63 5.03
N LEU A 95 11.82 12.20 3.98
CA LEU A 95 11.73 12.96 2.75
C LEU A 95 11.08 14.32 2.98
N MET A 96 9.96 14.37 3.71
CA MET A 96 9.26 15.63 4.02
C MET A 96 10.11 16.58 4.86
N ARG A 97 10.91 16.03 5.76
CA ARG A 97 11.88 16.80 6.55
C ARG A 97 12.95 17.47 5.66
N THR A 98 13.43 16.74 4.67
CA THR A 98 14.40 17.28 3.70
C THR A 98 13.72 18.28 2.77
N ALA A 99 12.51 17.96 2.32
CA ALA A 99 11.73 18.79 1.40
C ALA A 99 11.33 20.14 2.01
N SER A 100 10.90 20.16 3.29
CA SER A 100 10.57 21.42 3.97
C SER A 100 11.78 22.32 4.19
N ARG A 101 12.97 21.74 4.40
CA ARG A 101 14.21 22.51 4.53
C ARG A 101 14.72 23.09 3.21
N SER A 102 14.56 22.35 2.11
CA SER A 102 15.00 22.77 0.78
C SER A 102 13.98 23.63 0.04
N GLY A 103 12.75 23.74 0.53
CA GLY A 103 11.63 24.39 -0.17
C GLY A 103 11.14 23.66 -1.41
N GLN A 104 11.66 22.47 -1.69
CA GLN A 104 11.36 21.67 -2.89
C GLN A 104 10.46 20.48 -2.57
N VAL A 105 9.31 20.75 -1.96
CA VAL A 105 8.38 19.68 -1.54
C VAL A 105 7.83 18.91 -2.72
N GLN A 106 7.44 19.58 -3.79
CA GLN A 106 6.81 18.98 -4.96
C GLN A 106 7.73 17.98 -5.70
N PRO A 107 8.94 18.36 -6.20
CA PRO A 107 9.78 17.45 -6.97
C PRO A 107 10.27 16.25 -6.14
N LEU A 108 10.51 16.44 -4.84
CA LEU A 108 10.89 15.35 -3.96
C LEU A 108 9.76 14.37 -3.71
N LEU A 109 8.51 14.83 -3.58
CA LEU A 109 7.34 13.98 -3.50
C LEU A 109 7.09 13.20 -4.79
N GLU A 110 7.24 13.82 -5.95
CA GLU A 110 7.09 13.15 -7.24
C GLU A 110 8.12 12.02 -7.39
N SER A 111 9.38 12.29 -7.09
CA SER A 111 10.43 11.27 -7.14
C SER A 111 10.18 10.13 -6.13
N TYR A 112 9.68 10.43 -4.95
CA TYR A 112 9.28 9.42 -3.97
C TYR A 112 8.15 8.51 -4.50
N VAL A 113 7.13 9.11 -5.09
CA VAL A 113 6.00 8.38 -5.67
C VAL A 113 6.48 7.44 -6.78
N GLU A 114 7.34 7.92 -7.68
CA GLU A 114 7.88 7.13 -8.78
C GLU A 114 8.71 5.92 -8.29
N VAL A 115 9.66 6.14 -7.38
CA VAL A 115 10.49 5.08 -6.80
C VAL A 115 9.65 4.06 -6.05
N ARG A 116 8.69 4.52 -5.24
CA ARG A 116 7.85 3.61 -4.44
C ARG A 116 6.85 2.85 -5.29
N GLN A 117 6.33 3.45 -6.33
CA GLN A 117 5.46 2.78 -7.27
C GLN A 117 6.21 1.63 -7.98
N GLY A 118 7.44 1.86 -8.43
CA GLY A 118 8.30 0.81 -8.99
C GLY A 118 8.49 -0.36 -8.02
N GLN A 119 8.86 -0.09 -6.77
CA GLN A 119 9.04 -1.13 -5.75
C GLN A 119 7.78 -1.96 -5.48
N LEU A 120 6.59 -1.34 -5.51
CA LEU A 120 5.34 -2.07 -5.35
C LEU A 120 5.03 -2.96 -6.54
N PHE A 121 5.28 -2.49 -7.77
CA PHE A 121 5.12 -3.30 -8.98
C PHE A 121 6.06 -4.50 -8.98
N ASP A 122 7.30 -4.33 -8.53
CA ASP A 122 8.26 -5.43 -8.44
C ASP A 122 7.82 -6.49 -7.43
N GLN A 123 7.30 -6.07 -6.27
CA GLN A 123 6.75 -7.00 -5.29
C GLN A 123 5.53 -7.76 -5.81
N LEU A 124 4.64 -7.10 -6.56
CA LEU A 124 3.50 -7.75 -7.19
C LEU A 124 3.93 -8.73 -8.28
N ARG A 125 4.91 -8.37 -9.10
CA ARG A 125 5.50 -9.27 -10.10
C ARG A 125 6.12 -10.49 -9.45
N TRP A 126 6.83 -10.32 -8.35
CA TRP A 126 7.44 -11.44 -7.63
C TRP A 126 6.38 -12.39 -7.05
N ALA A 127 5.32 -11.83 -6.45
CA ALA A 127 4.19 -12.60 -5.95
C ALA A 127 3.45 -13.35 -7.08
N ALA A 128 3.26 -12.71 -8.24
CA ALA A 128 2.65 -13.34 -9.42
C ALA A 128 3.49 -14.50 -9.96
N ARG A 129 4.81 -14.34 -10.04
CA ARG A 129 5.72 -15.45 -10.43
C ARG A 129 5.65 -16.62 -9.46
N GLY A 130 5.62 -16.35 -8.14
CA GLY A 130 5.46 -17.39 -7.14
C GLY A 130 4.16 -18.19 -7.29
N LEU A 131 3.06 -17.49 -7.56
CA LEU A 131 1.77 -18.14 -7.83
C LEU A 131 1.80 -18.99 -9.11
N GLN A 132 2.45 -18.50 -10.15
CA GLN A 132 2.62 -19.22 -11.41
C GLN A 132 3.43 -20.52 -11.23
N LEU A 133 4.54 -20.44 -10.48
CA LEU A 133 5.36 -21.64 -10.18
C LEU A 133 4.55 -22.65 -9.36
N PHE A 134 3.76 -22.18 -8.40
CA PHE A 134 2.87 -23.07 -7.62
C PHE A 134 1.85 -23.78 -8.51
N ALA A 135 1.22 -23.03 -9.43
CA ALA A 135 0.27 -23.61 -10.37
C ALA A 135 0.91 -24.70 -11.26
N TYR A 136 2.11 -24.43 -11.80
CA TYR A 136 2.84 -25.43 -12.59
C TYR A 136 3.22 -26.67 -11.76
N GLY A 137 3.66 -26.48 -10.52
CA GLY A 137 3.94 -27.59 -9.60
C GLY A 137 2.71 -28.46 -9.33
N THR A 138 1.56 -27.84 -9.17
CA THR A 138 0.28 -28.56 -8.96
C THR A 138 -0.10 -29.38 -10.19
N ILE A 139 0.03 -28.81 -11.39
CA ILE A 139 -0.26 -29.52 -12.65
C ILE A 139 0.70 -30.70 -12.82
N ALA A 140 2.01 -30.52 -12.59
CA ALA A 140 2.99 -31.58 -12.68
C ALA A 140 2.70 -32.73 -11.69
N ALA A 141 2.36 -32.40 -10.44
CA ALA A 141 1.96 -33.41 -9.45
C ALA A 141 0.72 -34.19 -9.88
N MET A 142 -0.27 -33.51 -10.46
CA MET A 142 -1.49 -34.15 -10.94
C MET A 142 -1.22 -35.10 -12.10
N ILE A 143 -0.35 -34.72 -13.03
CA ILE A 143 0.09 -35.59 -14.13
C ILE A 143 0.79 -36.83 -13.60
N LEU A 144 1.69 -36.70 -12.60
CA LEU A 144 2.38 -37.84 -11.99
C LEU A 144 1.39 -38.83 -11.33
N ILE A 145 0.39 -38.32 -10.62
CA ILE A 145 -0.63 -39.16 -9.98
C ILE A 145 -1.42 -39.95 -11.05
N VAL A 146 -1.87 -39.28 -12.11
CA VAL A 146 -2.60 -39.95 -13.20
C VAL A 146 -1.73 -41.00 -13.87
N TYR A 147 -0.43 -40.70 -14.08
CA TYR A 147 0.52 -41.64 -14.67
C TYR A 147 0.70 -42.91 -13.78
N GLN A 148 0.81 -42.72 -12.48
CA GLN A 148 0.91 -43.84 -11.53
C GLN A 148 -0.36 -44.71 -11.55
N ILE A 149 -1.54 -44.12 -11.61
CA ILE A 149 -2.83 -44.89 -11.67
C ILE A 149 -2.92 -45.72 -12.96
N LEU A 150 -2.42 -45.21 -14.08
CA LEU A 150 -2.41 -45.92 -15.36
C LEU A 150 -1.38 -47.06 -15.41
N LEU A 151 -0.24 -46.94 -14.73
CA LEU A 151 0.82 -47.96 -14.69
C LEU A 151 0.51 -49.10 -13.71
N LEU A 152 -0.28 -48.87 -12.66
CA LEU A 152 -0.64 -49.88 -11.65
C LEU A 152 -1.24 -51.16 -12.26
N PRO A 153 -2.24 -51.12 -13.15
CA PRO A 153 -2.79 -52.35 -13.75
C PRO A 153 -1.81 -53.08 -14.67
N LEU A 154 -0.90 -52.33 -15.35
CA LEU A 154 0.11 -52.94 -16.21
C LEU A 154 1.17 -53.72 -15.41
N SER A 155 1.56 -53.25 -14.24
CA SER A 155 2.51 -53.97 -13.37
C SER A 155 1.92 -55.22 -12.76
N ILE A 156 0.63 -55.27 -12.51
CA ILE A 156 -0.07 -56.45 -12.00
C ILE A 156 -0.17 -57.54 -13.11
N MET A 157 -0.43 -57.11 -14.35
CA MET A 157 -0.50 -58.08 -15.49
C MET A 157 0.88 -58.67 -15.87
N SER A 158 1.98 -57.97 -15.60
CA SER A 158 3.35 -58.45 -15.89
C SER A 158 3.86 -59.47 -14.84
N GLN A 159 3.15 -59.62 -13.71
CA GLN A 159 3.53 -60.56 -12.65
C GLN A 159 2.67 -61.88 -12.70
N MET A 160 1.70 -61.97 -13.59
CA MET A 160 0.93 -63.17 -13.89
C MET A 160 1.53 -63.88 -15.13
#